data_bb3f6ee44e58c159dfa21bfb3934d776
#
_entry.id   bb3f6ee44e58c159dfa21bfb3934d776
#
_cell.length_a   1.000
_cell.length_b   1.000
_cell.length_c   1.000
_cell.angle_alpha   90.00
_cell.angle_beta   90.00
_cell.angle_gamma   90.00
#
_symmetry.space_group_name_H-M   'P 1'
#
loop_
_entity.id
_entity.type
_entity.pdbx_description
1 polymer ?
#
loop_
_entity_poly.entity_id
_entity_poly.type
_entity_poly.pdbx_seq_one_letter_code
_entity_poly.pdbx_strand_id
1 'polypeptide(L)'
;TEDNHAVLYTPISRLIFSIYANSLASKQIDKLVASAKSVKVDSCSYRSPNIVLIIGESYGKRHSEQYGYFMPTTPRQIKREKSGLLVPFTDVVAPWNLTSFVFKNVFSLHVIGEKGEWCDYPLFPELFRKAGYNVSFITNQFLPQAKAAVYDFSGGFFLNNPELSKAQFDIRNDKLHVFVEGLLTVFYNFLMNGKIKPDGHNLTIF
;
A
#
# COMPACT_ATOMS: atom_id res chain seq x y z
N THR A 1 -23.05 16.24 12.91
CA THR A 1 -23.70 16.03 11.67
C THR A 1 -23.99 14.56 11.48
N GLU A 2 -24.88 14.07 12.32
CA GLU A 2 -25.30 12.66 12.40
C GLU A 2 -26.16 12.19 11.22
N ASP A 3 -26.57 13.10 10.32
CA ASP A 3 -27.53 12.82 9.24
C ASP A 3 -26.89 12.61 7.85
N ASN A 4 -25.58 12.41 7.74
CA ASN A 4 -24.91 12.23 6.46
C ASN A 4 -25.29 10.93 5.72
N HIS A 5 -25.94 9.98 6.37
CA HIS A 5 -26.40 8.74 5.75
C HIS A 5 -27.55 8.95 4.76
N ALA A 6 -28.43 9.93 4.98
CA ALA A 6 -29.57 10.22 4.10
C ALA A 6 -29.15 10.76 2.73
N VAL A 7 -28.02 11.45 2.65
CA VAL A 7 -27.52 12.09 1.42
C VAL A 7 -27.15 11.08 0.32
N LEU A 8 -26.77 9.86 0.67
CA LEU A 8 -26.32 8.84 -0.30
C LEU A 8 -27.46 8.01 -0.92
N TYR A 9 -28.70 8.19 -0.46
CA TYR A 9 -29.84 7.38 -0.95
C TYR A 9 -30.47 7.90 -2.23
N THR A 10 -30.35 9.18 -2.55
CA THR A 10 -30.93 9.72 -3.77
C THR A 10 -29.91 9.74 -4.93
N PRO A 11 -30.35 9.53 -6.19
CA PRO A 11 -29.45 9.57 -7.36
C PRO A 11 -28.71 10.91 -7.49
N ILE A 12 -29.38 12.02 -7.21
CA ILE A 12 -28.80 13.36 -7.32
C ILE A 12 -27.70 13.56 -6.27
N SER A 13 -27.94 13.17 -5.02
CA SER A 13 -26.94 13.30 -3.96
C SER A 13 -25.73 12.38 -4.20
N ARG A 14 -25.94 11.18 -4.77
CA ARG A 14 -24.84 10.32 -5.20
C ARG A 14 -23.99 10.96 -6.30
N LEU A 15 -24.63 11.61 -7.27
CA LEU A 15 -23.92 12.33 -8.34
C LEU A 15 -23.09 13.48 -7.77
N ILE A 16 -23.69 14.33 -6.94
CA ILE A 16 -23.00 15.46 -6.30
C ILE A 16 -21.83 14.95 -5.44
N PHE A 17 -22.04 13.90 -4.65
CA PHE A 17 -20.99 13.29 -3.84
C PHE A 17 -19.87 12.72 -4.70
N SER A 18 -20.20 12.03 -5.81
CA SER A 18 -19.20 11.47 -6.72
C SER A 18 -18.36 12.58 -7.37
N ILE A 19 -18.97 13.68 -7.80
CA ILE A 19 -18.23 14.83 -8.36
C ILE A 19 -17.30 15.43 -7.30
N TYR A 20 -17.81 15.65 -6.09
CA TYR A 20 -17.01 16.17 -4.98
C TYR A 20 -15.85 15.25 -4.62
N ALA A 21 -16.11 13.95 -4.45
CA ALA A 21 -15.10 12.95 -4.09
C ALA A 21 -14.00 12.83 -5.17
N ASN A 22 -14.38 12.84 -6.44
CA ASN A 22 -13.42 12.82 -7.56
C ASN A 22 -12.58 14.11 -7.60
N SER A 23 -13.18 15.27 -7.41
CA SER A 23 -12.45 16.54 -7.34
C SER A 23 -11.47 16.57 -6.17
N LEU A 24 -11.88 16.09 -5.01
CA LEU A 24 -11.00 15.98 -3.83
C LEU A 24 -9.85 15.01 -4.07
N ALA A 25 -10.14 13.83 -4.62
CA ALA A 25 -9.13 12.83 -4.94
C ALA A 25 -8.10 13.37 -5.94
N SER A 26 -8.55 14.08 -6.98
CA SER A 26 -7.64 14.72 -7.95
C SER A 26 -6.70 15.72 -7.27
N LYS A 27 -7.23 16.62 -6.44
CA LYS A 27 -6.42 17.59 -5.69
C LYS A 27 -5.40 16.93 -4.77
N GLN A 28 -5.78 15.83 -4.10
CA GLN A 28 -4.87 15.07 -3.23
C GLN A 28 -3.74 14.42 -4.05
N ILE A 29 -4.06 13.87 -5.21
CA ILE A 29 -3.06 13.29 -6.13
C ILE A 29 -2.11 14.37 -6.65
N ASP A 30 -2.63 15.53 -7.06
CA ASP A 30 -1.80 16.64 -7.54
C ASP A 30 -0.79 17.11 -6.48
N LYS A 31 -1.21 17.19 -5.21
CA LYS A 31 -0.31 17.48 -4.08
C LYS A 31 0.79 16.41 -3.95
N LEU A 32 0.44 15.13 -4.01
CA LEU A 32 1.41 14.03 -3.92
C LEU A 32 2.40 14.02 -5.09
N VAL A 33 1.92 14.26 -6.31
CA VAL A 33 2.81 14.37 -7.50
C VAL A 33 3.76 15.54 -7.36
N ALA A 34 3.29 16.68 -6.85
CA ALA A 34 4.13 17.84 -6.58
C ALA A 34 5.16 17.55 -5.48
N SER A 35 4.75 16.92 -4.39
CA SER A 35 5.63 16.46 -3.31
C SER A 35 6.70 15.52 -3.84
N ALA A 36 6.33 14.52 -4.64
CA ALA A 36 7.27 13.58 -5.22
C ALA A 36 8.35 14.23 -6.09
N LYS A 37 8.05 15.35 -6.74
CA LYS A 37 9.04 16.13 -7.52
C LYS A 37 10.00 16.92 -6.63
N SER A 38 9.56 17.39 -5.47
CA SER A 38 10.33 18.27 -4.57
C SER A 38 11.19 17.55 -3.56
N VAL A 39 10.79 16.35 -3.14
CA VAL A 39 11.50 15.55 -2.13
C VAL A 39 12.91 15.18 -2.60
N LYS A 40 13.88 15.37 -1.71
CA LYS A 40 15.29 14.99 -1.91
C LYS A 40 15.72 14.04 -0.78
N VAL A 41 16.64 13.16 -1.09
CA VAL A 41 17.29 12.26 -0.13
C VAL A 41 18.80 12.54 -0.25
N ASP A 42 19.39 13.01 0.82
CA ASP A 42 20.81 13.45 0.79
C ASP A 42 21.78 12.26 0.88
N SER A 43 21.41 11.22 1.64
CA SER A 43 22.25 10.03 1.81
C SER A 43 21.45 8.81 2.21
N CYS A 44 21.98 7.62 1.93
CA CYS A 44 21.43 6.35 2.38
C CYS A 44 22.55 5.41 2.82
N SER A 45 22.39 4.76 3.97
CA SER A 45 23.38 3.82 4.51
C SER A 45 23.29 2.42 3.92
N TYR A 46 22.21 2.08 3.25
CA TYR A 46 21.91 0.75 2.66
C TYR A 46 22.11 -0.43 3.62
N ARG A 47 21.88 -0.24 4.92
CA ARG A 47 22.02 -1.30 5.94
C ARG A 47 21.17 -2.53 5.67
N SER A 48 20.03 -2.33 5.02
CA SER A 48 19.13 -3.41 4.59
C SER A 48 18.99 -3.34 3.07
N PRO A 49 19.86 -4.02 2.33
CA PRO A 49 19.85 -3.91 0.87
C PRO A 49 18.58 -4.48 0.24
N ASN A 50 17.99 -5.53 0.82
CA ASN A 50 16.76 -6.12 0.34
C ASN A 50 15.69 -6.06 1.43
N ILE A 51 14.62 -5.32 1.16
CA ILE A 51 13.48 -5.12 2.06
C ILE A 51 12.24 -5.68 1.37
N VAL A 52 11.51 -6.52 2.09
CA VAL A 52 10.21 -7.05 1.63
C VAL A 52 9.14 -6.62 2.60
N LEU A 53 8.16 -5.87 2.09
CA LEU A 53 6.96 -5.46 2.84
C LEU A 53 5.77 -6.25 2.31
N ILE A 54 5.13 -7.01 3.17
CA ILE A 54 3.92 -7.78 2.83
C ILE A 54 2.75 -7.14 3.57
N ILE A 55 1.77 -6.63 2.81
CA ILE A 55 0.54 -6.05 3.34
C ILE A 55 -0.57 -7.06 3.13
N GLY A 56 -0.94 -7.75 4.21
CA GLY A 56 -2.02 -8.73 4.18
C GLY A 56 -3.40 -8.07 4.06
N GLU A 57 -4.29 -8.66 3.29
CA GLU A 57 -5.71 -8.28 3.21
C GLU A 57 -6.54 -9.12 4.17
N SER A 58 -7.52 -8.49 4.82
CA SER A 58 -8.47 -9.16 5.73
C SER A 58 -7.82 -10.00 6.85
N TYR A 59 -6.61 -9.65 7.28
CA TYR A 59 -5.91 -10.33 8.36
C TYR A 59 -6.43 -9.84 9.72
N GLY A 60 -7.09 -10.72 10.44
CA GLY A 60 -7.61 -10.43 11.77
C GLY A 60 -6.69 -10.93 12.88
N LYS A 61 -6.08 -10.03 13.67
CA LYS A 61 -5.23 -10.38 14.82
C LYS A 61 -5.90 -11.39 15.77
N ARG A 62 -7.19 -11.23 16.04
CA ARG A 62 -7.96 -12.09 16.95
C ARG A 62 -8.22 -13.51 16.40
N HIS A 63 -7.92 -13.75 15.12
CA HIS A 63 -8.00 -15.06 14.48
C HIS A 63 -6.62 -15.66 14.15
N SER A 64 -5.58 -15.08 14.72
CA SER A 64 -4.21 -15.55 14.59
C SER A 64 -3.76 -16.25 15.85
N GLU A 65 -3.35 -17.53 15.73
CA GLU A 65 -2.79 -18.33 16.84
C GLU A 65 -1.61 -17.61 17.51
N GLN A 66 -0.79 -16.90 16.74
CA GLN A 66 0.35 -16.13 17.25
C GLN A 66 -0.07 -15.06 18.27
N TYR A 67 -1.29 -14.58 18.22
CA TYR A 67 -1.86 -13.60 19.15
C TYR A 67 -2.89 -14.21 20.10
N GLY A 68 -2.84 -15.55 20.32
CA GLY A 68 -3.66 -16.24 21.32
C GLY A 68 -4.97 -16.80 20.79
N TYR A 69 -5.17 -16.88 19.47
CA TYR A 69 -6.33 -17.61 18.95
C TYR A 69 -6.17 -19.10 19.19
N PHE A 70 -7.26 -19.76 19.55
CA PHE A 70 -7.25 -21.17 20.01
C PHE A 70 -7.02 -22.19 18.88
N MET A 71 -7.25 -21.82 17.61
CA MET A 71 -7.02 -22.69 16.46
C MET A 71 -5.64 -22.46 15.83
N PRO A 72 -5.02 -23.50 15.24
CA PRO A 72 -3.67 -23.40 14.64
C PRO A 72 -3.71 -22.70 13.26
N THR A 73 -4.00 -21.43 13.24
CA THR A 73 -4.13 -20.63 12.01
C THR A 73 -2.78 -20.08 11.51
N THR A 74 -1.80 -19.93 12.37
CA THR A 74 -0.48 -19.36 12.01
C THR A 74 0.72 -20.18 12.54
N PRO A 75 0.75 -21.53 12.34
CA PRO A 75 1.77 -22.39 12.94
C PRO A 75 3.19 -22.09 12.44
N ARG A 76 3.33 -21.64 11.18
CA ARG A 76 4.64 -21.26 10.61
C ARG A 76 5.19 -19.97 11.23
N GLN A 77 4.33 -19.02 11.57
CA GLN A 77 4.72 -17.79 12.25
C GLN A 77 5.21 -18.09 13.66
N ILE A 78 4.46 -18.91 14.42
CA ILE A 78 4.88 -19.36 15.76
C ILE A 78 6.22 -20.10 15.71
N LYS A 79 6.43 -20.98 14.74
CA LYS A 79 7.70 -21.69 14.59
C LYS A 79 8.86 -20.70 14.36
N ARG A 80 8.66 -19.67 13.53
CA ARG A 80 9.66 -18.64 13.25
C ARG A 80 9.93 -17.76 14.48
N GLU A 81 8.89 -17.39 15.20
CA GLU A 81 9.03 -16.64 16.45
C GLU A 81 9.85 -17.42 17.49
N LYS A 82 9.51 -18.70 17.74
CA LYS A 82 10.27 -19.57 18.65
C LYS A 82 11.74 -19.76 18.25
N SER A 83 12.06 -19.65 16.97
CA SER A 83 13.43 -19.72 16.46
C SER A 83 14.15 -18.36 16.40
N GLY A 84 13.52 -17.28 16.87
CA GLY A 84 14.09 -15.93 16.85
C GLY A 84 14.13 -15.26 15.48
N LEU A 85 13.47 -15.87 14.47
CA LEU A 85 13.43 -15.35 13.09
C LEU A 85 12.23 -14.44 12.80
N LEU A 86 11.36 -14.22 13.79
CA LEU A 86 10.20 -13.35 13.70
C LEU A 86 9.98 -12.65 15.04
N VAL A 87 9.75 -11.34 14.98
CA VAL A 87 9.39 -10.51 16.12
C VAL A 87 7.94 -10.05 15.95
N PRO A 88 6.98 -10.52 16.79
CA PRO A 88 5.62 -10.05 16.72
C PRO A 88 5.47 -8.68 17.40
N PHE A 89 4.68 -7.81 16.79
CA PHE A 89 4.25 -6.56 17.40
C PHE A 89 2.85 -6.76 17.97
N THR A 90 2.70 -6.60 19.28
CA THR A 90 1.45 -6.87 19.99
C THR A 90 0.53 -5.68 20.12
N ASP A 91 1.08 -4.47 20.05
CA ASP A 91 0.35 -3.21 20.18
C ASP A 91 0.31 -2.45 18.85
N VAL A 92 -0.39 -3.06 17.87
CA VAL A 92 -0.60 -2.46 16.55
C VAL A 92 -2.08 -2.46 16.24
N VAL A 93 -2.58 -1.32 15.81
CA VAL A 93 -3.98 -1.10 15.41
C VAL A 93 -4.00 -0.55 13.99
N ALA A 94 -4.85 -1.14 13.13
CA ALA A 94 -5.08 -0.59 11.80
C ALA A 94 -5.79 0.77 11.92
N PRO A 95 -5.38 1.81 11.18
CA PRO A 95 -5.97 3.13 11.28
C PRO A 95 -7.41 3.17 10.75
N TRP A 96 -7.78 2.27 9.85
CA TRP A 96 -9.10 2.18 9.21
C TRP A 96 -9.47 0.74 8.90
N ASN A 97 -10.74 0.51 8.59
CA ASN A 97 -11.29 -0.78 8.18
C ASN A 97 -11.49 -0.93 6.66
N LEU A 98 -11.09 0.07 5.87
CA LEU A 98 -11.15 0.07 4.41
C LEU A 98 -9.75 0.17 3.83
N THR A 99 -9.45 -0.69 2.86
CA THR A 99 -8.12 -0.86 2.28
C THR A 99 -7.54 0.44 1.74
N SER A 100 -8.28 1.22 0.98
CA SER A 100 -7.80 2.50 0.42
C SER A 100 -7.43 3.51 1.50
N PHE A 101 -8.19 3.58 2.59
CA PHE A 101 -7.87 4.46 3.72
C PHE A 101 -6.66 3.96 4.52
N VAL A 102 -6.53 2.63 4.68
CA VAL A 102 -5.33 2.05 5.28
C VAL A 102 -4.09 2.41 4.45
N PHE A 103 -4.14 2.24 3.13
CA PHE A 103 -3.02 2.58 2.25
C PHE A 103 -2.63 4.06 2.31
N LYS A 104 -3.59 4.98 2.37
CA LYS A 104 -3.30 6.41 2.54
C LYS A 104 -2.45 6.67 3.80
N ASN A 105 -2.77 6.00 4.90
CA ASN A 105 -2.06 6.16 6.17
C ASN A 105 -0.76 5.35 6.25
N VAL A 106 -0.70 4.17 5.62
CA VAL A 106 0.50 3.32 5.63
C VAL A 106 1.57 3.84 4.67
N PHE A 107 1.17 4.38 3.52
CA PHE A 107 2.12 4.87 2.52
C PHE A 107 2.59 6.30 2.80
N SER A 108 1.76 7.14 3.40
CA SER A 108 2.14 8.50 3.77
C SER A 108 3.04 8.53 5.00
N LEU A 109 3.98 9.46 5.03
CA LEU A 109 4.77 9.78 6.23
C LEU A 109 4.04 10.68 7.22
N HIS A 110 2.78 11.01 6.94
CA HIS A 110 1.94 11.75 7.89
C HIS A 110 1.67 10.90 9.13
N VAL A 111 1.92 11.46 10.29
CA VAL A 111 1.57 10.85 11.57
C VAL A 111 0.17 11.32 11.99
N ILE A 112 -0.73 10.38 12.29
CA ILE A 112 -2.09 10.71 12.72
C ILE A 112 -2.03 11.57 13.98
N GLY A 113 -2.72 12.71 13.96
CA GLY A 113 -2.70 13.71 15.05
C GLY A 113 -1.77 14.89 14.80
N GLU A 114 -0.87 14.83 13.84
CA GLU A 114 -0.07 15.96 13.40
C GLU A 114 -0.86 16.89 12.46
N LYS A 115 -0.34 18.10 12.28
CA LYS A 115 -0.96 19.12 11.41
C LYS A 115 -0.87 18.71 9.93
N GLY A 116 -1.95 18.90 9.20
CA GLY A 116 -2.02 18.62 7.77
C GLY A 116 -2.81 17.37 7.45
N GLU A 117 -2.79 16.99 6.19
CA GLU A 117 -3.44 15.80 5.66
C GLU A 117 -2.38 14.80 5.18
N TRP A 118 -2.78 13.55 5.04
CA TRP A 118 -1.93 12.48 4.53
C TRP A 118 -1.24 12.82 3.19
N CYS A 119 -1.88 13.62 2.32
CA CYS A 119 -1.37 14.02 1.01
C CYS A 119 -0.46 15.26 1.05
N ASP A 120 -0.29 15.89 2.21
CA ASP A 120 0.67 16.99 2.39
C ASP A 120 2.10 16.46 2.67
N TYR A 121 2.24 15.16 2.87
CA TYR A 121 3.50 14.48 3.17
C TYR A 121 3.90 13.52 2.04
N PRO A 122 5.20 13.25 1.85
CA PRO A 122 5.66 12.31 0.86
C PRO A 122 5.20 10.89 1.19
N LEU A 123 5.12 10.04 0.16
CA LEU A 123 4.91 8.61 0.33
C LEU A 123 6.26 7.89 0.50
N PHE A 124 6.31 6.87 1.35
CA PHE A 124 7.58 6.21 1.63
C PHE A 124 8.25 5.54 0.40
N PRO A 125 7.52 4.98 -0.61
CA PRO A 125 8.19 4.35 -1.75
C PRO A 125 9.05 5.33 -2.55
N GLU A 126 8.60 6.57 -2.72
CA GLU A 126 9.39 7.57 -3.46
C GLU A 126 10.70 7.92 -2.77
N LEU A 127 10.73 7.89 -1.42
CA LEU A 127 11.95 8.11 -0.67
C LEU A 127 12.97 7.00 -0.92
N PHE A 128 12.50 5.75 -0.92
CA PHE A 128 13.35 4.61 -1.25
C PHE A 128 13.88 4.68 -2.67
N ARG A 129 13.04 5.04 -3.65
CA ARG A 129 13.50 5.25 -5.03
C ARG A 129 14.57 6.33 -5.11
N LYS A 130 14.37 7.48 -4.47
CA LYS A 130 15.32 8.59 -4.45
C LYS A 130 16.59 8.26 -3.67
N ALA A 131 16.50 7.35 -2.71
CA ALA A 131 17.65 6.77 -2.00
C ALA A 131 18.43 5.73 -2.83
N GLY A 132 17.95 5.38 -4.04
CA GLY A 132 18.62 4.43 -4.94
C GLY A 132 18.14 2.98 -4.84
N TYR A 133 17.03 2.72 -4.17
CA TYR A 133 16.37 1.40 -4.20
C TYR A 133 15.56 1.22 -5.49
N ASN A 134 15.57 0.01 -6.01
CA ASN A 134 14.61 -0.45 -7.02
C ASN A 134 13.32 -0.85 -6.30
N VAL A 135 12.26 -0.09 -6.51
CA VAL A 135 10.98 -0.26 -5.78
C VAL A 135 9.98 -1.00 -6.64
N SER A 136 9.57 -2.17 -6.17
CA SER A 136 8.57 -3.02 -6.84
C SER A 136 7.28 -3.08 -6.03
N PHE A 137 6.13 -2.93 -6.69
CA PHE A 137 4.81 -3.14 -6.08
C PHE A 137 4.04 -4.20 -6.87
N ILE A 138 3.86 -5.37 -6.26
CA ILE A 138 3.26 -6.57 -6.84
C ILE A 138 1.97 -6.85 -6.07
N THR A 139 0.82 -6.68 -6.70
CA THR A 139 -0.48 -6.74 -6.02
C THR A 139 -1.48 -7.59 -6.79
N ASN A 140 -2.40 -8.23 -6.06
CA ASN A 140 -3.59 -8.87 -6.60
C ASN A 140 -4.83 -7.97 -6.59
N GLN A 141 -4.66 -6.71 -6.20
CA GLN A 141 -5.71 -5.70 -6.19
C GLN A 141 -5.20 -4.44 -6.91
N PHE A 142 -6.11 -3.56 -7.26
CA PHE A 142 -5.78 -2.20 -7.69
C PHE A 142 -4.75 -2.07 -8.81
N LEU A 143 -4.88 -2.86 -9.88
CA LEU A 143 -4.05 -2.65 -11.08
C LEU A 143 -4.51 -1.42 -11.88
N PRO A 144 -3.60 -0.60 -12.43
CA PRO A 144 -3.94 0.60 -13.19
C PRO A 144 -4.82 0.36 -14.41
N GLN A 145 -4.73 -0.84 -14.99
CA GLN A 145 -5.42 -1.22 -16.23
C GLN A 145 -6.47 -2.31 -16.03
N ALA A 146 -6.79 -2.67 -14.78
CA ALA A 146 -7.80 -3.69 -14.54
C ALA A 146 -9.18 -3.19 -15.00
N LYS A 147 -9.81 -3.95 -15.91
CA LYS A 147 -11.18 -3.67 -16.40
C LYS A 147 -12.22 -3.68 -15.27
N ALA A 148 -11.96 -4.40 -14.20
CA ALA A 148 -12.72 -4.36 -12.96
C ALA A 148 -12.03 -3.38 -12.00
N ALA A 149 -12.25 -2.10 -12.19
CA ALA A 149 -11.85 -1.12 -11.18
C ALA A 149 -12.65 -1.39 -9.92
N VAL A 150 -11.97 -1.74 -8.84
CA VAL A 150 -12.59 -1.70 -7.52
C VAL A 150 -12.76 -0.23 -7.18
N TYR A 151 -13.94 0.30 -7.46
CA TYR A 151 -14.32 1.64 -7.04
C TYR A 151 -14.56 1.58 -5.54
N ASP A 152 -13.67 2.17 -4.78
CA ASP A 152 -13.99 2.57 -3.44
C ASP A 152 -14.67 3.95 -3.47
N PHE A 153 -15.26 4.33 -2.34
CA PHE A 153 -15.94 5.62 -2.18
C PHE A 153 -15.00 6.84 -2.27
N SER A 154 -13.72 6.64 -2.50
CA SER A 154 -12.67 7.67 -2.57
C SER A 154 -12.25 8.03 -4.01
N GLY A 155 -13.01 7.61 -5.02
CA GLY A 155 -12.70 7.96 -6.42
C GLY A 155 -11.65 7.09 -7.09
N GLY A 156 -11.41 5.87 -6.58
CA GLY A 156 -10.45 4.91 -7.08
C GLY A 156 -9.15 4.87 -6.25
N PHE A 157 -8.36 3.84 -6.50
CA PHE A 157 -7.12 3.64 -5.77
C PHE A 157 -6.04 4.64 -6.22
N PHE A 158 -5.64 5.54 -5.34
CA PHE A 158 -4.77 6.67 -5.67
C PHE A 158 -3.41 6.28 -6.30
N LEU A 159 -2.83 5.15 -5.91
CA LEU A 159 -1.59 4.64 -6.50
C LEU A 159 -1.74 4.11 -7.94
N ASN A 160 -2.96 4.08 -8.47
CA ASN A 160 -3.21 3.76 -9.88
C ASN A 160 -3.17 5.00 -10.79
N ASN A 161 -3.10 6.21 -10.24
CA ASN A 161 -2.82 7.38 -11.06
C ASN A 161 -1.46 7.19 -11.76
N PRO A 162 -1.36 7.36 -13.09
CA PRO A 162 -0.15 7.03 -13.85
C PRO A 162 1.09 7.83 -13.44
N GLU A 163 0.93 9.13 -13.17
CA GLU A 163 2.05 10.00 -12.76
C GLU A 163 2.53 9.65 -11.36
N LEU A 164 1.58 9.49 -10.41
CA LEU A 164 1.92 9.12 -9.04
C LEU A 164 2.53 7.72 -8.99
N SER A 165 1.93 6.74 -9.66
CA SER A 165 2.47 5.38 -9.71
C SER A 165 3.89 5.32 -10.26
N LYS A 166 4.16 6.08 -11.33
CA LYS A 166 5.51 6.19 -11.91
C LYS A 166 6.49 6.89 -10.98
N ALA A 167 6.05 7.82 -10.14
CA ALA A 167 6.89 8.45 -9.14
C ALA A 167 7.24 7.50 -7.98
N GLN A 168 6.36 6.57 -7.64
CA GLN A 168 6.50 5.67 -6.50
C GLN A 168 7.23 4.36 -6.82
N PHE A 169 7.02 3.79 -8.02
CA PHE A 169 7.43 2.42 -8.33
C PHE A 169 8.22 2.34 -9.64
N ASP A 170 9.27 1.52 -9.63
CA ASP A 170 10.02 1.15 -10.82
C ASP A 170 9.36 -0.04 -11.55
N ILE A 171 8.78 -0.95 -10.78
CA ILE A 171 8.18 -2.19 -11.28
C ILE A 171 6.79 -2.37 -10.68
N ARG A 172 5.83 -2.72 -11.55
CA ARG A 172 4.49 -3.19 -11.15
C ARG A 172 4.13 -4.41 -11.98
N ASN A 173 3.29 -5.29 -11.41
CA ASN A 173 2.67 -6.37 -12.21
C ASN A 173 1.52 -5.81 -13.06
N ASP A 174 1.25 -6.48 -14.17
CA ASP A 174 0.25 -6.11 -15.18
C ASP A 174 -1.01 -6.98 -15.14
N LYS A 175 -0.98 -8.07 -14.36
CA LYS A 175 -2.07 -9.05 -14.29
C LYS A 175 -2.45 -9.34 -12.85
N LEU A 176 -3.75 -9.54 -12.62
CA LEU A 176 -4.29 -10.09 -11.39
C LEU A 176 -4.23 -11.63 -11.44
N HIS A 177 -4.03 -12.23 -10.29
CA HIS A 177 -4.01 -13.67 -10.11
C HIS A 177 -5.15 -14.09 -9.16
N VAL A 178 -5.71 -15.26 -9.39
CA VAL A 178 -6.79 -15.78 -8.54
C VAL A 178 -6.26 -16.12 -7.14
N PHE A 179 -5.01 -16.58 -7.07
CA PHE A 179 -4.37 -17.00 -5.82
C PHE A 179 -3.09 -16.23 -5.54
N VAL A 180 -2.71 -16.17 -4.28
CA VAL A 180 -1.49 -15.47 -3.80
C VAL A 180 -0.22 -16.06 -4.41
N GLU A 181 -0.20 -17.36 -4.71
CA GLU A 181 0.92 -18.05 -5.39
C GLU A 181 1.29 -17.38 -6.72
N GLY A 182 0.29 -16.77 -7.39
CA GLY A 182 0.53 -16.00 -8.61
C GLY A 182 1.46 -14.81 -8.39
N LEU A 183 1.36 -14.13 -7.25
CA LEU A 183 2.25 -13.01 -6.91
C LEU A 183 3.70 -13.49 -6.72
N LEU A 184 3.88 -14.64 -6.07
CA LEU A 184 5.19 -15.24 -5.89
C LEU A 184 5.80 -15.66 -7.23
N THR A 185 4.97 -16.17 -8.15
CA THR A 185 5.41 -16.50 -9.52
C THR A 185 5.85 -15.24 -10.28
N VAL A 186 5.11 -14.14 -10.17
CA VAL A 186 5.49 -12.84 -10.76
C VAL A 186 6.82 -12.35 -10.19
N PHE A 187 6.97 -12.39 -8.88
CA PHE A 187 8.21 -12.00 -8.22
C PHE A 187 9.40 -12.85 -8.67
N TYR A 188 9.23 -14.17 -8.72
CA TYR A 188 10.25 -15.09 -9.21
C TYR A 188 10.64 -14.77 -10.67
N ASN A 189 9.66 -14.50 -11.53
CA ASN A 189 9.92 -14.10 -12.91
C ASN A 189 10.70 -12.77 -12.99
N PHE A 190 10.41 -11.81 -12.11
CA PHE A 190 11.17 -10.55 -12.04
C PHE A 190 12.62 -10.75 -11.59
N LEU A 191 12.88 -11.71 -10.72
CA LEU A 191 14.24 -12.13 -10.36
C LEU A 191 14.94 -12.79 -11.56
N MET A 192 14.30 -13.77 -12.20
CA MET A 192 14.88 -14.56 -13.28
C MET A 192 15.18 -13.73 -14.53
N ASN A 193 14.37 -12.72 -14.83
CA ASN A 193 14.58 -11.85 -15.99
C ASN A 193 15.41 -10.59 -15.67
N GLY A 194 15.98 -10.48 -14.45
CA GLY A 194 16.86 -9.41 -14.04
C GLY A 194 16.18 -8.06 -13.77
N LYS A 195 14.85 -8.00 -13.71
CA LYS A 195 14.13 -6.78 -13.29
C LYS A 195 14.39 -6.45 -11.82
N ILE A 196 14.46 -7.47 -10.97
CA ILE A 196 14.90 -7.38 -9.57
C ILE A 196 16.24 -8.10 -9.46
N LYS A 197 17.30 -7.38 -9.07
CA LYS A 197 18.64 -7.92 -8.92
C LYS A 197 18.92 -8.21 -7.46
N PRO A 198 19.14 -9.47 -7.04
CA PRO A 198 19.36 -9.83 -5.64
C PRO A 198 20.57 -9.15 -4.98
N ASP A 199 21.58 -8.80 -5.77
CA ASP A 199 22.79 -8.07 -5.36
C ASP A 199 22.60 -6.54 -5.34
N GLY A 200 21.44 -6.05 -5.76
CA GLY A 200 21.07 -4.63 -5.72
C GLY A 200 20.41 -4.22 -4.41
N HIS A 201 19.96 -2.97 -4.39
CA HIS A 201 19.13 -2.45 -3.29
C HIS A 201 17.67 -2.48 -3.74
N ASN A 202 16.85 -3.29 -3.08
CA ASN A 202 15.47 -3.53 -3.48
C ASN A 202 14.49 -3.30 -2.33
N LEU A 203 13.38 -2.64 -2.63
CA LEU A 203 12.17 -2.63 -1.82
C LEU A 203 11.06 -3.31 -2.61
N THR A 204 10.62 -4.47 -2.17
CA THR A 204 9.49 -5.19 -2.78
C THR A 204 8.28 -5.15 -1.87
N ILE A 205 7.18 -4.65 -2.38
CA ILE A 205 5.89 -4.51 -1.68
C ILE A 205 4.90 -5.47 -2.31
N PHE A 206 4.23 -6.28 -1.47
CA PHE A 206 3.17 -7.20 -1.84
C PHE A 206 1.85 -6.80 -1.18
#